data_18e396ad0c0e8875a339fbf5a529b5ed
#
_entry.id   18e396ad0c0e8875a339fbf5a529b5ed
#
_cell.length_a   1.000
_cell.length_b   1.000
_cell.length_c   1.000
_cell.angle_alpha   90.00
_cell.angle_beta   90.00
_cell.angle_gamma   90.00
#
_symmetry.space_group_name_H-M   'P 1'
#
loop_
_entity.id
_entity.type
_entity.pdbx_description
1 polymer ?
#
loop_
_entity_poly.entity_id
_entity_poly.type
_entity_poly.pdbx_seq_one_letter_code
_entity_poly.pdbx_strand_id
1 'polypeptide(L)'
;VDLRFRASHFPFTEPSAEVDIRCSWENGNLKVGEGDDWLEILGSGMVHPKVLQAGGINPEEWQGFAFGMGIDRIAMLKYGIPDLRAFFDSDLRWLRHYGFEALDVPTLHSGLSR
;
A
#
# COMPACT_ATOMS: atom_id res chain seq x y z
N VAL A 1 4.53 2.83 -14.87
CA VAL A 1 4.61 3.45 -13.53
C VAL A 1 5.98 3.18 -12.96
N ASP A 2 6.65 4.22 -12.49
CA ASP A 2 7.99 4.09 -11.93
C ASP A 2 7.91 3.76 -10.44
N LEU A 3 8.73 2.80 -10.03
CA LEU A 3 8.90 2.42 -8.64
C LEU A 3 10.30 2.80 -8.17
N ARG A 4 10.41 3.14 -6.90
CA ARG A 4 11.68 3.39 -6.24
C ARG A 4 11.78 2.54 -4.98
N PHE A 5 12.91 1.86 -4.82
CA PHE A 5 13.22 1.09 -3.62
C PHE A 5 14.17 1.88 -2.74
N ARG A 6 13.80 2.06 -1.47
CA ARG A 6 14.64 2.73 -0.48
C ARG A 6 14.99 1.76 0.64
N ALA A 7 16.25 1.74 1.06
CA ALA A 7 16.64 1.00 2.25
C ALA A 7 15.87 1.51 3.48
N SER A 8 15.38 0.60 4.30
CA SER A 8 14.62 0.92 5.50
C SER A 8 14.97 -0.03 6.63
N HIS A 9 14.38 0.18 7.79
CA HIS A 9 14.56 -0.68 8.94
C HIS A 9 13.21 -1.09 9.53
N PHE A 10 13.00 -2.40 9.62
CA PHE A 10 11.89 -2.99 10.35
C PHE A 10 12.43 -4.06 11.31
N PRO A 11 11.84 -4.24 12.50
CA PRO A 11 12.36 -5.18 13.49
C PRO A 11 12.23 -6.66 13.09
N PHE A 12 11.37 -6.96 12.13
CA PHE A 12 11.05 -8.34 11.71
C PHE A 12 11.67 -8.74 10.36
N THR A 13 12.35 -7.81 9.69
CA THR A 13 13.02 -8.06 8.41
C THR A 13 14.43 -7.47 8.38
N GLU A 14 15.34 -8.15 7.68
CA GLU A 14 16.70 -7.67 7.45
C GLU A 14 17.29 -8.39 6.21
N PRO A 15 17.69 -7.71 5.14
CA PRO A 15 17.51 -6.29 4.89
C PRO A 15 16.04 -5.92 4.64
N SER A 16 15.73 -4.64 4.80
CA SER A 16 14.39 -4.10 4.62
C SER A 16 14.39 -2.99 3.58
N ALA A 17 13.29 -2.85 2.87
CA ALA A 17 13.11 -1.80 1.88
C ALA A 17 11.68 -1.29 1.87
N GLU A 18 11.54 0.01 1.69
CA GLU A 18 10.27 0.65 1.36
C GLU A 18 10.17 0.83 -0.14
N VAL A 19 8.98 0.67 -0.67
CA VAL A 19 8.70 0.85 -2.10
C VAL A 19 7.81 2.05 -2.28
N ASP A 20 8.28 2.98 -3.10
CA ASP A 20 7.56 4.19 -3.45
C ASP A 20 7.11 4.15 -4.90
N ILE A 21 6.00 4.80 -5.18
CA ILE A 21 5.48 5.00 -6.52
C ILE A 21 5.55 6.48 -6.88
N ARG A 22 5.95 6.77 -8.12
CA ARG A 22 5.98 8.14 -8.61
C ARG A 22 4.57 8.69 -8.80
N CYS A 23 4.36 9.91 -8.33
CA CYS A 23 3.06 10.56 -8.38
C CYS A 23 3.19 12.09 -8.44
N SER A 24 2.08 12.76 -8.67
CA SER A 24 1.96 14.19 -8.50
C SER A 24 0.71 14.56 -7.71
N TRP A 25 0.78 15.70 -7.04
CA TRP A 25 -0.30 16.28 -6.26
C TRP A 25 -0.75 17.60 -6.90
N GLU A 26 -1.37 17.53 -8.07
CA GLU A 26 -1.83 18.71 -8.79
C GLU A 26 -3.30 19.00 -8.51
N ASN A 27 -3.61 20.25 -8.19
CA ASN A 27 -4.98 20.73 -7.97
C ASN A 27 -5.78 19.89 -6.93
N GLY A 28 -5.10 19.37 -5.91
CA GLY A 28 -5.71 18.52 -4.90
C GLY A 28 -6.04 17.11 -5.37
N ASN A 29 -5.56 16.72 -6.55
CA ASN A 29 -5.72 15.37 -7.09
C ASN A 29 -4.40 14.61 -7.08
N LEU A 30 -4.46 13.34 -6.72
CA LEU A 30 -3.32 12.43 -6.79
C LEU A 30 -3.31 11.77 -8.17
N LYS A 31 -2.21 11.96 -8.91
CA LYS A 31 -1.97 11.31 -10.20
C LYS A 31 -0.77 10.39 -10.10
N VAL A 32 -0.95 9.14 -10.45
CA VAL A 32 0.08 8.10 -10.41
C VAL A 32 0.80 8.02 -11.76
N GLY A 33 2.12 7.90 -11.70
CA GLY A 33 2.96 7.74 -12.88
C GLY A 33 3.44 9.04 -13.52
N GLU A 34 3.07 10.18 -12.94
CA GLU A 34 3.45 11.51 -13.39
C GLU A 34 4.05 12.31 -12.24
N GLY A 35 4.83 13.33 -12.56
CA GLY A 35 5.36 14.29 -11.59
C GLY A 35 6.65 13.84 -10.92
N ASP A 36 7.07 14.62 -9.92
CA ASP A 36 8.37 14.47 -9.24
C ASP A 36 8.24 13.99 -7.80
N ASP A 37 7.01 13.74 -7.34
CA ASP A 37 6.76 13.28 -5.99
C ASP A 37 6.75 11.74 -5.91
N TRP A 38 6.96 11.27 -4.69
CA TRP A 38 6.96 9.84 -4.39
C TRP A 38 6.03 9.54 -3.22
N LEU A 39 5.24 8.49 -3.37
CA LEU A 39 4.36 8.00 -2.32
C LEU A 39 4.76 6.58 -1.95
N GLU A 40 5.04 6.34 -0.68
CA GLU A 40 5.27 5.01 -0.17
C GLU A 40 4.00 4.17 -0.26
N ILE A 41 4.12 2.97 -0.82
CA ILE A 41 2.98 2.06 -0.99
C ILE A 41 3.11 0.78 -0.18
N LEU A 42 4.33 0.33 0.10
CA LEU A 42 4.54 -0.90 0.85
C LEU A 42 5.93 -0.93 1.51
N GLY A 43 6.03 -1.73 2.55
CA GLY A 43 7.29 -2.15 3.12
C GLY A 43 7.55 -3.62 2.78
N SER A 44 8.81 -3.98 2.62
CA SER A 44 9.21 -5.34 2.28
C SER A 44 10.58 -5.68 2.87
N GLY A 45 10.92 -6.95 2.87
CA GLY A 45 12.23 -7.38 3.30
C GLY A 45 12.37 -8.88 3.42
N MET A 46 13.58 -9.31 3.72
CA MET A 46 13.85 -10.70 4.07
C MET A 46 13.48 -10.92 5.53
N VAL A 47 12.76 -11.97 5.81
CA VAL A 47 12.34 -12.29 7.19
C VAL A 47 13.55 -12.54 8.07
N HIS A 48 13.60 -11.88 9.23
CA HIS A 48 14.69 -12.04 10.17
C HIS A 48 14.78 -13.48 10.67
N PRO A 49 15.99 -14.07 10.78
CA PRO A 49 16.14 -15.44 11.24
C PRO A 49 15.46 -15.76 12.57
N LYS A 50 15.43 -14.80 13.50
CA LYS A 50 14.74 -14.96 14.79
C LYS A 50 13.23 -15.10 14.63
N VAL A 51 12.62 -14.47 13.62
CA VAL A 51 11.19 -14.61 13.33
C VAL A 51 10.91 -16.00 12.75
N LEU A 52 11.77 -16.51 11.88
CA LEU A 52 11.66 -17.87 11.37
C LEU A 52 11.74 -18.89 12.49
N GLN A 53 12.67 -18.74 13.42
CA GLN A 53 12.81 -19.61 14.59
C GLN A 53 11.55 -19.58 15.47
N ALA A 54 11.01 -18.40 15.74
CA ALA A 54 9.77 -18.25 16.51
C ALA A 54 8.58 -18.94 15.84
N GLY A 55 8.57 -19.01 14.51
CA GLY A 55 7.55 -19.71 13.72
C GLY A 55 7.81 -21.20 13.54
N GLY A 56 8.86 -21.76 14.14
CA GLY A 56 9.19 -23.17 14.01
C GLY A 56 9.90 -23.54 12.70
N ILE A 57 10.45 -22.56 11.99
CA ILE A 57 11.17 -22.75 10.73
C ILE A 57 12.67 -22.63 10.96
N ASN A 58 13.45 -23.59 10.45
CA ASN A 58 14.91 -23.57 10.59
C ASN A 58 15.49 -22.52 9.62
N PRO A 59 16.12 -21.44 10.14
CA PRO A 59 16.70 -20.40 9.29
C PRO A 59 17.93 -20.82 8.51
N GLU A 60 18.57 -21.95 8.87
CA GLU A 60 19.69 -22.49 8.12
C GLU A 60 19.24 -23.20 6.83
N GLU A 61 18.02 -23.72 6.80
CA GLU A 61 17.44 -24.43 5.66
C GLU A 61 16.53 -23.56 4.81
N TRP A 62 15.91 -22.55 5.41
CA TRP A 62 14.86 -21.74 4.77
C TRP A 62 15.16 -20.26 4.88
N GLN A 63 14.79 -19.55 3.82
CA GLN A 63 14.71 -18.10 3.80
C GLN A 63 13.25 -17.71 3.56
N GLY A 64 12.87 -16.54 4.06
CA GLY A 64 11.56 -15.99 3.83
C GLY A 64 11.63 -14.53 3.39
N PHE A 65 10.66 -14.09 2.65
CA PHE A 65 10.46 -12.68 2.40
C PHE A 65 9.07 -12.28 2.87
N ALA A 66 8.92 -11.02 3.20
CA ALA A 66 7.64 -10.46 3.62
C ALA A 66 7.42 -9.10 2.96
N PHE A 67 6.17 -8.78 2.74
CA PHE A 67 5.77 -7.43 2.36
C PHE A 67 4.44 -7.09 3.01
N GLY A 68 4.23 -5.81 3.30
CA GLY A 68 2.99 -5.31 3.87
C GLY A 68 2.52 -4.08 3.10
N MET A 69 1.26 -4.08 2.68
CA MET A 69 0.64 -2.97 1.95
C MET A 69 -0.54 -2.45 2.76
N GLY A 70 -0.60 -1.13 2.94
CA GLY A 70 -1.77 -0.50 3.55
C GLY A 70 -2.94 -0.46 2.56
N ILE A 71 -4.08 -1.02 2.95
CA ILE A 71 -5.28 -1.02 2.12
C ILE A 71 -5.71 0.40 1.78
N ASP A 72 -5.65 1.32 2.76
CA ASP A 72 -6.03 2.71 2.57
C ASP A 72 -5.15 3.41 1.52
N ARG A 73 -3.84 3.16 1.52
CA ARG A 73 -2.93 3.73 0.53
C ARG A 73 -3.21 3.24 -0.87
N ILE A 74 -3.49 1.95 -1.03
CA ILE A 74 -3.85 1.37 -2.33
C ILE A 74 -5.19 1.95 -2.81
N ALA A 75 -6.15 2.12 -1.91
CA ALA A 75 -7.43 2.77 -2.22
C ALA A 75 -7.24 4.23 -2.66
N MET A 76 -6.36 4.99 -1.99
CA MET A 76 -6.03 6.35 -2.42
C MET A 76 -5.52 6.39 -3.86
N LEU A 77 -4.60 5.49 -4.20
CA LEU A 77 -4.04 5.42 -5.55
C LEU A 77 -5.09 5.05 -6.58
N LYS A 78 -5.96 4.09 -6.25
CA LYS A 78 -7.00 3.61 -7.15
C LYS A 78 -8.03 4.69 -7.48
N TYR A 79 -8.47 5.43 -6.48
CA TYR A 79 -9.54 6.41 -6.60
C TYR A 79 -9.05 7.85 -6.73
N GLY A 80 -7.74 8.07 -6.71
CA GLY A 80 -7.16 9.41 -6.81
C GLY A 80 -7.46 10.29 -5.60
N ILE A 81 -7.64 9.69 -4.42
CA ILE A 81 -7.97 10.40 -3.19
C ILE A 81 -6.71 11.05 -2.62
N PRO A 82 -6.68 12.37 -2.42
CA PRO A 82 -5.46 13.07 -2.02
C PRO A 82 -5.08 12.93 -0.55
N ASP A 83 -6.01 12.55 0.33
CA ASP A 83 -5.80 12.53 1.77
C ASP A 83 -6.52 11.33 2.41
N LEU A 84 -5.76 10.51 3.15
CA LEU A 84 -6.29 9.34 3.87
C LEU A 84 -7.39 9.68 4.86
N ARG A 85 -7.37 10.89 5.44
CA ARG A 85 -8.35 11.30 6.44
C ARG A 85 -9.78 11.29 5.91
N ALA A 86 -9.96 11.47 4.59
CA ALA A 86 -11.27 11.42 3.95
C ALA A 86 -11.99 10.08 4.17
N PHE A 87 -11.26 8.98 4.30
CA PHE A 87 -11.86 7.66 4.57
C PHE A 87 -12.51 7.56 5.95
N PHE A 88 -12.09 8.41 6.88
CA PHE A 88 -12.57 8.38 8.27
C PHE A 88 -13.58 9.48 8.60
N ASP A 89 -13.80 10.42 7.69
CA ASP A 89 -14.68 11.57 7.92
C ASP A 89 -16.17 11.22 7.79
N SER A 90 -16.50 10.09 7.15
CA SER A 90 -17.90 9.62 6.96
C SER A 90 -18.82 10.64 6.30
N ASP A 91 -18.30 11.50 5.42
CA ASP A 91 -19.11 12.46 4.67
C ASP A 91 -19.90 11.74 3.58
N LEU A 92 -21.23 11.80 3.66
CA LEU A 92 -22.10 11.10 2.72
C LEU A 92 -21.95 11.61 1.28
N ARG A 93 -21.62 12.88 1.08
CA ARG A 93 -21.41 13.44 -0.26
C ARG A 93 -20.16 12.85 -0.88
N TRP A 94 -19.10 12.72 -0.09
CA TRP A 94 -17.84 12.09 -0.51
C TRP A 94 -18.03 10.61 -0.82
N LEU A 95 -18.70 9.87 0.06
CA LEU A 95 -18.99 8.45 -0.14
C LEU A 95 -19.81 8.21 -1.42
N ARG A 96 -20.83 9.02 -1.68
CA ARG A 96 -21.63 8.94 -2.91
C ARG A 96 -20.84 9.28 -4.15
N HIS A 97 -19.98 10.27 -4.09
CA HIS A 97 -19.13 10.66 -5.22
C HIS A 97 -18.22 9.53 -5.67
N TYR A 98 -17.60 8.82 -4.75
CA TYR A 98 -16.71 7.68 -5.05
C TYR A 98 -17.46 6.35 -5.17
N GLY A 99 -18.76 6.30 -4.90
CA GLY A 99 -19.56 5.09 -5.04
C GLY A 99 -19.31 4.05 -3.96
N PHE A 100 -18.83 4.44 -2.79
CA PHE A 100 -18.62 3.54 -1.68
C PHE A 100 -19.94 3.28 -0.96
N GLU A 101 -20.39 2.05 -1.03
CA GLU A 101 -21.61 1.60 -0.36
C GLU A 101 -21.28 0.49 0.63
N ALA A 102 -22.00 0.47 1.74
CA ALA A 102 -21.91 -0.66 2.67
C ALA A 102 -22.39 -1.93 1.96
N LEU A 103 -21.71 -3.04 2.21
CA LEU A 103 -22.06 -4.35 1.62
C LEU A 103 -21.86 -4.44 0.10
N ASP A 104 -21.19 -3.48 -0.51
CA ASP A 104 -20.80 -3.60 -1.91
C ASP A 104 -19.65 -4.61 -2.03
N VAL A 105 -19.96 -5.74 -2.65
CA VAL A 105 -18.99 -6.81 -2.81
C VAL A 105 -18.38 -6.76 -4.21
N PRO A 106 -17.08 -6.46 -4.35
CA PRO A 106 -16.42 -6.45 -5.65
C PRO A 106 -16.36 -7.85 -6.23
N THR A 107 -16.55 -7.97 -7.54
CA THR A 107 -16.40 -9.21 -8.26
C THR A 107 -15.10 -9.25 -9.04
N LEU A 108 -14.65 -10.45 -9.39
CA LEU A 108 -13.45 -10.61 -10.24
C LEU A 108 -13.63 -9.97 -11.62
N HIS A 109 -14.85 -9.90 -12.10
CA HIS A 109 -15.17 -9.30 -13.40
C HIS A 109 -15.21 -7.78 -13.36
N SER A 110 -15.88 -7.20 -12.38
CA SER A 110 -16.01 -5.74 -12.23
C SER A 110 -14.81 -5.10 -11.54
N GLY A 111 -14.00 -5.89 -10.83
CA GLY A 111 -12.94 -5.37 -9.98
C GLY A 111 -13.50 -4.51 -8.86
N LEU A 112 -12.65 -3.61 -8.35
CA LEU A 112 -13.01 -2.68 -7.29
C LEU A 112 -13.47 -1.32 -7.82
N SER A 113 -13.53 -1.13 -9.13
CA SER A 113 -13.94 0.14 -9.72
C SER A 113 -15.40 0.13 -10.14
N ARG A 114 -16.05 1.15 -9.79
CA ARG A 114 -17.33 1.55 -10.32
C ARG A 114 -17.19 2.86 -11.07
#